data_3e4b70971406c3648dc2ca4470367b5a
#
_entry.id   3e4b70971406c3648dc2ca4470367b5a
#
_cell.length_a   1.000
_cell.length_b   1.000
_cell.length_c   1.000
_cell.angle_alpha   90.00
_cell.angle_beta   90.00
_cell.angle_gamma   90.00
#
_symmetry.space_group_name_H-M   'P 1'
#
loop_
_entity.id
_entity.type
_entity.pdbx_description
1 polymer ?
#
loop_
_entity_poly.entity_id
_entity_poly.type
_entity_poly.pdbx_seq_one_letter_code
_entity_poly.pdbx_strand_id
1 'polypeptide(L)'
;MISINKNIQSEILMTTMEEIVPEDSLFRKIDKYIDFTFIYDKVKNLYCENNGRPSIDPVVLFKLVFIQALDGIKSMRQTCKKINVDAEYRLFLGIPFGQDPPHFSTFSKNYERRFKNSDIFEEIFVEIVNQAIKYNLVDGTTFYTDSTHKKANANKNKYDDKVVKVVKERRKWLEEEINEERIKQGRKSFKYKDETEEKHIKVSTTDKESGYYHRDNKEKGFMYLDHRTVDDKCNIIVDAYITKGNVHDSGPFIERAEYIKNKYGFNIKKYAVDSGYLTLDIKKYFIENNIFGVFGYRRYGTPESRKEKSKFKYNKELDIYVEKSTGEILEYSGLIDKNGYKTYRNLDKTKLVRRHIHEEWNELFKNNKLSKEGKELYQKRKEHVERSFADSKQNHGYRYAMYKGIKKNQHYTWLICAAQNMKNIAIKNDNVGKEPLTLLPYNSSFTKLLKNFIKKIIHTKTSRKNLGVCLHSENNLPIQIILFLIFFFQ
;
A
#
# COMPACT_ATOMS: atom_id res chain seq x y z
N MET A 1 49.09 -7.15 -18.07
CA MET A 1 49.61 -5.79 -17.89
C MET A 1 48.63 -5.02 -17.02
N ILE A 2 49.07 -4.39 -15.94
CA ILE A 2 48.27 -3.51 -15.12
C ILE A 2 48.32 -2.12 -15.73
N SER A 3 47.20 -1.54 -16.14
CA SER A 3 47.13 -0.15 -16.58
C SER A 3 46.92 0.76 -15.35
N ILE A 4 47.75 1.78 -15.24
CA ILE A 4 47.64 2.78 -14.16
C ILE A 4 46.98 4.03 -14.75
N ASN A 5 45.81 4.42 -14.21
CA ASN A 5 45.19 5.65 -14.58
C ASN A 5 45.97 6.83 -14.01
N LYS A 6 46.64 7.60 -14.85
CA LYS A 6 47.41 8.79 -14.48
C LYS A 6 46.67 10.10 -14.74
N ASN A 7 45.43 10.03 -15.24
CA ASN A 7 44.67 11.23 -15.58
C ASN A 7 44.07 11.87 -14.35
N ILE A 8 44.50 13.10 -14.07
CA ILE A 8 43.82 13.99 -13.12
C ILE A 8 42.73 14.70 -13.93
N GLN A 9 41.51 14.60 -13.51
CA GLN A 9 40.40 15.23 -14.17
C GLN A 9 40.45 16.75 -13.92
N SER A 10 40.96 17.50 -14.85
CA SER A 10 41.08 18.98 -14.83
C SER A 10 40.45 19.65 -16.03
N GLU A 11 39.64 18.90 -16.80
CA GLU A 11 38.94 19.39 -17.98
C GLU A 11 37.75 20.25 -17.61
N ILE A 12 37.59 21.37 -18.31
CA ILE A 12 36.38 22.21 -18.22
C ILE A 12 35.37 21.66 -19.22
N LEU A 13 34.25 21.17 -18.72
CA LEU A 13 33.12 20.72 -19.56
C LEU A 13 32.01 21.76 -19.52
N MET A 14 31.59 22.23 -20.69
CA MET A 14 30.36 23.02 -20.85
C MET A 14 29.23 22.07 -21.23
N THR A 15 28.36 21.78 -20.28
CA THR A 15 27.26 20.82 -20.45
C THR A 15 26.06 21.23 -19.61
N THR A 16 24.89 20.72 -19.91
CA THR A 16 23.66 20.92 -19.15
C THR A 16 23.37 19.69 -18.26
N MET A 17 22.57 19.85 -17.21
CA MET A 17 22.11 18.70 -16.42
C MET A 17 21.33 17.70 -17.26
N GLU A 18 20.61 18.19 -18.27
CA GLU A 18 19.86 17.37 -19.22
C GLU A 18 20.76 16.41 -20.02
N GLU A 19 21.98 16.84 -20.36
CA GLU A 19 22.96 16.03 -21.09
C GLU A 19 23.73 15.09 -20.16
N ILE A 20 23.97 15.51 -18.90
CA ILE A 20 24.73 14.71 -17.92
C ILE A 20 23.92 13.52 -17.42
N VAL A 21 22.63 13.73 -17.15
CA VAL A 21 21.76 12.68 -16.59
C VAL A 21 21.28 11.76 -17.72
N PRO A 22 21.52 10.44 -17.63
CA PRO A 22 21.08 9.49 -18.65
C PRO A 22 19.56 9.52 -18.88
N GLU A 23 19.13 9.28 -20.11
CA GLU A 23 17.68 9.25 -20.46
C GLU A 23 16.93 8.12 -19.77
N ASP A 24 17.59 7.03 -19.48
CA ASP A 24 17.05 5.85 -18.81
C ASP A 24 16.99 5.99 -17.27
N SER A 25 17.43 7.15 -16.72
CA SER A 25 17.37 7.46 -15.29
C SER A 25 15.96 7.28 -14.71
N LEU A 26 15.87 6.64 -13.54
CA LEU A 26 14.60 6.42 -12.86
C LEU A 26 13.92 7.73 -12.48
N PHE A 27 14.68 8.74 -12.02
CA PHE A 27 14.11 10.02 -11.60
C PHE A 27 13.58 10.82 -12.79
N ARG A 28 14.22 10.74 -13.98
CA ARG A 28 13.65 11.29 -15.22
C ARG A 28 12.33 10.63 -15.57
N LYS A 29 12.25 9.30 -15.52
CA LYS A 29 11.03 8.56 -15.79
C LYS A 29 9.93 8.91 -14.81
N ILE A 30 10.26 9.04 -13.52
CA ILE A 30 9.29 9.49 -12.51
C ILE A 30 8.80 10.89 -12.81
N ASP A 31 9.69 11.84 -13.09
CA ASP A 31 9.33 13.24 -13.39
C ASP A 31 8.48 13.35 -14.67
N LYS A 32 8.74 12.49 -15.65
CA LYS A 32 7.98 12.42 -16.90
C LYS A 32 6.54 11.90 -16.70
N TYR A 33 6.35 10.87 -15.86
CA TYR A 33 5.06 10.18 -15.76
C TYR A 33 4.24 10.54 -14.52
N ILE A 34 4.81 11.22 -13.54
CA ILE A 34 4.13 11.65 -12.32
C ILE A 34 3.91 13.15 -12.36
N ASP A 35 2.67 13.56 -12.30
CA ASP A 35 2.30 14.96 -12.09
C ASP A 35 2.37 15.26 -10.59
N PHE A 36 3.27 16.16 -10.20
CA PHE A 36 3.43 16.63 -8.81
C PHE A 36 2.68 17.93 -8.52
N THR A 37 2.05 18.56 -9.52
CA THR A 37 1.38 19.88 -9.36
C THR A 37 0.23 19.83 -8.37
N PHE A 38 -0.42 18.68 -8.22
CA PHE A 38 -1.48 18.48 -7.22
C PHE A 38 -1.05 18.80 -5.78
N ILE A 39 0.26 18.74 -5.49
CA ILE A 39 0.79 19.07 -4.15
C ILE A 39 0.48 20.53 -3.79
N TYR A 40 0.55 21.46 -4.76
CA TYR A 40 0.23 22.88 -4.50
C TYR A 40 -1.20 23.04 -3.97
N ASP A 41 -2.16 22.40 -4.61
CA ASP A 41 -3.58 22.48 -4.21
C ASP A 41 -3.80 21.88 -2.82
N LYS A 42 -3.12 20.75 -2.54
CA LYS A 42 -3.25 20.05 -1.26
C LYS A 42 -2.65 20.79 -0.08
N VAL A 43 -1.60 21.57 -0.31
CA VAL A 43 -0.93 22.31 0.76
C VAL A 43 -1.37 23.76 0.87
N LYS A 44 -2.13 24.30 -0.09
CA LYS A 44 -2.50 25.72 -0.15
C LYS A 44 -3.02 26.25 1.19
N ASN A 45 -3.92 25.54 1.82
CA ASN A 45 -4.53 25.92 3.10
C ASN A 45 -3.59 25.81 4.31
N LEU A 46 -2.39 25.23 4.13
CA LEU A 46 -1.38 25.09 5.18
C LEU A 46 -0.36 26.22 5.16
N TYR A 47 -0.45 27.12 4.19
CA TYR A 47 0.44 28.27 4.00
C TYR A 47 -0.35 29.58 4.10
N CYS A 48 0.29 30.64 4.62
CA CYS A 48 -0.28 31.97 4.63
C CYS A 48 -0.11 32.62 3.24
N GLU A 49 -1.15 33.27 2.74
CA GLU A 49 -1.11 33.90 1.41
C GLU A 49 -0.19 35.12 1.35
N ASN A 50 -0.25 36.02 2.36
CA ASN A 50 0.31 37.36 2.28
C ASN A 50 1.25 37.72 3.46
N ASN A 51 1.72 36.76 4.26
CA ASN A 51 2.54 37.05 5.41
C ASN A 51 3.79 36.16 5.50
N GLY A 52 4.94 36.76 5.76
CA GLY A 52 6.20 36.11 6.06
C GLY A 52 7.15 35.99 4.86
N ARG A 53 8.33 35.39 5.10
CA ARG A 53 9.31 35.10 4.06
C ARG A 53 8.75 34.07 3.08
N PRO A 54 8.99 34.21 1.75
CA PRO A 54 8.64 33.20 0.77
C PRO A 54 9.10 31.80 1.20
N SER A 55 8.20 30.84 1.12
CA SER A 55 8.50 29.46 1.49
C SER A 55 9.36 28.80 0.42
N ILE A 56 10.07 27.72 0.80
CA ILE A 56 10.59 26.79 -0.19
C ILE A 56 9.40 26.13 -0.87
N ASP A 57 9.52 25.91 -2.16
CA ASP A 57 8.52 25.24 -2.98
C ASP A 57 8.08 23.92 -2.33
N PRO A 58 6.77 23.71 -2.07
CA PRO A 58 6.27 22.48 -1.48
C PRO A 58 6.58 21.24 -2.32
N VAL A 59 6.54 21.32 -3.65
CA VAL A 59 6.88 20.21 -4.55
C VAL A 59 8.35 19.81 -4.34
N VAL A 60 9.25 20.77 -4.28
CA VAL A 60 10.68 20.50 -3.98
C VAL A 60 10.85 19.84 -2.63
N LEU A 61 10.10 20.27 -1.60
CA LEU A 61 10.15 19.65 -0.27
C LEU A 61 9.70 18.18 -0.28
N PHE A 62 8.63 17.85 -1.00
CA PHE A 62 8.16 16.46 -1.09
C PHE A 62 9.05 15.62 -2.01
N LYS A 63 9.49 16.15 -3.15
CA LYS A 63 10.48 15.47 -4.02
C LYS A 63 11.76 15.10 -3.27
N LEU A 64 12.23 15.98 -2.37
CA LEU A 64 13.40 15.71 -1.50
C LEU A 64 13.17 14.49 -0.58
N VAL A 65 11.97 14.35 -0.01
CA VAL A 65 11.61 13.18 0.80
C VAL A 65 11.43 11.93 -0.08
N PHE A 66 10.93 12.09 -1.30
CA PHE A 66 10.83 10.97 -2.25
C PHE A 66 12.20 10.46 -2.70
N ILE A 67 13.19 11.32 -2.92
CA ILE A 67 14.59 10.88 -3.15
C ILE A 67 15.05 10.01 -1.96
N GLN A 68 14.81 10.48 -0.73
CA GLN A 68 15.17 9.71 0.45
C GLN A 68 14.48 8.34 0.50
N ALA A 69 13.19 8.29 0.12
CA ALA A 69 12.40 7.06 0.12
C ALA A 69 12.80 6.12 -1.02
N LEU A 70 13.00 6.63 -2.24
CA LEU A 70 13.36 5.85 -3.43
C LEU A 70 14.70 5.14 -3.27
N ASP A 71 15.71 5.84 -2.75
CA ASP A 71 17.06 5.30 -2.61
C ASP A 71 17.41 4.81 -1.20
N GLY A 72 16.40 4.71 -0.33
CA GLY A 72 16.55 4.17 1.02
C GLY A 72 17.57 4.92 1.87
N ILE A 73 17.76 6.22 1.65
CA ILE A 73 18.76 7.04 2.36
C ILE A 73 18.30 7.21 3.81
N LYS A 74 19.20 6.91 4.76
CA LYS A 74 18.83 6.81 6.18
C LYS A 74 18.58 8.16 6.87
N SER A 75 19.04 9.28 6.33
CA SER A 75 18.85 10.57 6.97
C SER A 75 18.74 11.72 5.99
N MET A 76 17.92 12.73 6.31
CA MET A 76 17.76 13.95 5.52
C MET A 76 19.08 14.69 5.32
N ARG A 77 19.99 14.65 6.31
CA ARG A 77 21.32 15.26 6.19
C ARG A 77 22.14 14.57 5.09
N GLN A 78 22.08 13.24 5.00
CA GLN A 78 22.76 12.50 3.93
C GLN A 78 22.10 12.76 2.56
N THR A 79 20.76 12.87 2.53
CA THR A 79 20.04 13.22 1.30
C THR A 79 20.52 14.57 0.76
N CYS A 80 20.55 15.62 1.61
CA CYS A 80 21.02 16.94 1.18
C CYS A 80 22.51 16.93 0.74
N LYS A 81 23.36 16.14 1.40
CA LYS A 81 24.76 15.98 0.96
C LYS A 81 24.88 15.32 -0.42
N LYS A 82 24.08 14.27 -0.68
CA LYS A 82 24.06 13.63 -1.99
C LYS A 82 23.54 14.58 -3.07
N ILE A 83 22.49 15.32 -2.83
CA ILE A 83 21.94 16.30 -3.79
C ILE A 83 23.01 17.33 -4.20
N ASN A 84 23.96 17.69 -3.33
CA ASN A 84 25.03 18.62 -3.70
C ASN A 84 25.94 18.11 -4.81
N VAL A 85 26.11 16.80 -4.93
CA VAL A 85 27.07 16.19 -5.86
C VAL A 85 26.43 15.36 -6.97
N ASP A 86 25.12 15.14 -6.90
CA ASP A 86 24.40 14.25 -7.79
C ASP A 86 23.52 15.06 -8.76
N ALA A 87 23.83 14.98 -10.05
CA ALA A 87 23.14 15.70 -11.11
C ALA A 87 21.70 15.18 -11.30
N GLU A 88 21.47 13.87 -11.11
CA GLU A 88 20.14 13.25 -11.26
C GLU A 88 19.14 13.79 -10.22
N TYR A 89 19.58 13.88 -8.93
CA TYR A 89 18.73 14.45 -7.90
C TYR A 89 18.48 15.94 -8.09
N ARG A 90 19.49 16.68 -8.57
CA ARG A 90 19.34 18.10 -8.87
C ARG A 90 18.35 18.36 -10.00
N LEU A 91 18.45 17.57 -11.07
CA LEU A 91 17.52 17.62 -12.18
C LEU A 91 16.09 17.36 -11.72
N PHE A 92 15.89 16.29 -10.94
CA PHE A 92 14.56 15.93 -10.40
C PHE A 92 13.96 17.00 -9.49
N LEU A 93 14.80 17.72 -8.74
CA LEU A 93 14.36 18.82 -7.86
C LEU A 93 14.23 20.16 -8.59
N GLY A 94 14.75 20.30 -9.82
CA GLY A 94 14.86 21.57 -10.51
C GLY A 94 15.84 22.56 -9.86
N ILE A 95 16.90 22.06 -9.19
CA ILE A 95 17.90 22.90 -8.49
C ILE A 95 19.18 22.98 -9.34
N PRO A 96 19.56 24.18 -9.88
CA PRO A 96 20.73 24.34 -10.73
C PRO A 96 22.05 24.08 -9.94
N PHE A 97 23.13 23.76 -10.69
CA PHE A 97 24.46 23.73 -10.10
C PHE A 97 24.82 25.09 -9.49
N GLY A 98 25.47 25.10 -8.34
CA GLY A 98 25.82 26.34 -7.61
C GLY A 98 24.74 26.82 -6.63
N GLN A 99 23.53 26.31 -6.69
CA GLN A 99 22.50 26.57 -5.68
C GLN A 99 22.49 25.45 -4.61
N ASP A 100 22.48 25.83 -3.35
CA ASP A 100 22.38 24.87 -2.26
C ASP A 100 20.96 24.27 -2.17
N PRO A 101 20.84 22.94 -1.91
CA PRO A 101 19.55 22.34 -1.61
C PRO A 101 19.00 22.89 -0.29
N PRO A 102 17.68 22.71 -0.04
CA PRO A 102 17.08 23.08 1.24
C PRO A 102 17.85 22.49 2.41
N HIS A 103 18.03 23.26 3.49
CA HIS A 103 18.70 22.76 4.69
C HIS A 103 17.98 21.51 5.23
N PHE A 104 18.71 20.51 5.68
CA PHE A 104 18.18 19.20 6.11
C PHE A 104 17.10 19.29 7.19
N SER A 105 17.07 20.35 8.01
CA SER A 105 16.03 20.55 9.03
C SER A 105 14.74 21.18 8.49
N THR A 106 14.74 21.65 7.24
CA THR A 106 13.60 22.38 6.67
C THR A 106 12.34 21.51 6.61
N PHE A 107 12.47 20.29 6.13
CA PHE A 107 11.32 19.37 6.11
C PHE A 107 10.80 19.08 7.51
N SER A 108 11.68 18.81 8.49
CA SER A 108 11.26 18.55 9.87
C SER A 108 10.51 19.72 10.49
N LYS A 109 10.99 20.96 10.23
CA LYS A 109 10.31 22.18 10.73
C LYS A 109 8.93 22.35 10.08
N ASN A 110 8.82 22.12 8.76
CA ASN A 110 7.54 22.18 8.06
C ASN A 110 6.61 21.06 8.52
N TYR A 111 7.13 19.83 8.74
CA TYR A 111 6.37 18.73 9.29
C TYR A 111 5.72 19.11 10.63
N GLU A 112 6.49 19.56 11.62
CA GLU A 112 5.94 19.88 12.95
C GLU A 112 4.98 21.09 12.93
N ARG A 113 5.21 22.07 12.06
CA ARG A 113 4.42 23.31 12.01
C ARG A 113 3.15 23.19 11.15
N ARG A 114 3.19 22.42 10.05
CA ARG A 114 2.13 22.39 9.02
C ARG A 114 1.58 21.01 8.76
N PHE A 115 2.45 20.01 8.54
CA PHE A 115 2.03 18.73 7.96
C PHE A 115 1.61 17.68 8.98
N LYS A 116 2.07 17.76 10.23
CA LYS A 116 1.86 16.75 11.26
C LYS A 116 0.38 16.44 11.54
N ASN A 117 -0.47 17.46 11.49
CA ASN A 117 -1.89 17.36 11.81
C ASN A 117 -2.79 17.47 10.56
N SER A 118 -2.23 17.42 9.36
CA SER A 118 -2.95 17.37 8.10
C SER A 118 -2.96 15.95 7.53
N ASP A 119 -3.83 15.70 6.57
CA ASP A 119 -3.96 14.42 5.86
C ASP A 119 -3.09 14.38 4.59
N ILE A 120 -2.17 15.35 4.43
CA ILE A 120 -1.37 15.53 3.22
C ILE A 120 -0.62 14.27 2.77
N PHE A 121 -0.13 13.47 3.71
CA PHE A 121 0.62 12.24 3.38
C PHE A 121 -0.28 11.16 2.80
N GLU A 122 -1.51 11.02 3.34
CA GLU A 122 -2.53 10.14 2.79
C GLU A 122 -3.00 10.65 1.43
N GLU A 123 -3.28 11.94 1.31
CA GLU A 123 -3.73 12.57 0.07
C GLU A 123 -2.70 12.42 -1.05
N ILE A 124 -1.40 12.56 -0.76
CA ILE A 124 -0.32 12.30 -1.73
C ILE A 124 -0.32 10.83 -2.14
N PHE A 125 -0.39 9.90 -1.20
CA PHE A 125 -0.44 8.49 -1.51
C PHE A 125 -1.65 8.14 -2.40
N VAL A 126 -2.83 8.63 -2.03
CA VAL A 126 -4.08 8.43 -2.78
C VAL A 126 -3.99 9.01 -4.19
N GLU A 127 -3.41 10.21 -4.35
CA GLU A 127 -3.30 10.82 -5.68
C GLU A 127 -2.33 10.04 -6.59
N ILE A 128 -1.23 9.50 -6.06
CA ILE A 128 -0.35 8.62 -6.82
C ILE A 128 -1.09 7.34 -7.26
N VAL A 129 -1.95 6.77 -6.41
CA VAL A 129 -2.81 5.64 -6.80
C VAL A 129 -3.81 6.06 -7.89
N ASN A 130 -4.42 7.24 -7.78
CA ASN A 130 -5.33 7.79 -8.80
C ASN A 130 -4.62 7.96 -10.15
N GLN A 131 -3.37 8.43 -10.16
CA GLN A 131 -2.58 8.51 -11.38
C GLN A 131 -2.31 7.12 -11.98
N ALA A 132 -2.03 6.10 -11.15
CA ALA A 132 -1.91 4.72 -11.61
C ALA A 132 -3.23 4.21 -12.25
N ILE A 133 -4.39 4.56 -11.68
CA ILE A 133 -5.72 4.24 -12.22
C ILE A 133 -5.91 4.94 -13.58
N LYS A 134 -5.60 6.22 -13.69
CA LYS A 134 -5.67 6.99 -14.95
C LYS A 134 -4.79 6.37 -16.05
N TYR A 135 -3.64 5.83 -15.69
CA TYR A 135 -2.78 5.08 -16.60
C TYR A 135 -3.26 3.65 -16.89
N ASN A 136 -4.38 3.22 -16.31
CA ASN A 136 -4.91 1.86 -16.43
C ASN A 136 -3.91 0.79 -15.93
N LEU A 137 -3.21 1.07 -14.84
CA LEU A 137 -2.27 0.15 -14.19
C LEU A 137 -2.88 -0.59 -12.98
N VAL A 138 -4.12 -0.28 -12.64
CA VAL A 138 -4.90 -0.92 -11.57
C VAL A 138 -6.10 -1.62 -12.17
N ASP A 139 -6.36 -2.87 -11.76
CA ASP A 139 -7.54 -3.63 -12.16
C ASP A 139 -8.75 -3.30 -11.26
N GLY A 140 -8.54 -3.15 -9.97
CA GLY A 140 -9.56 -2.81 -8.98
C GLY A 140 -10.54 -3.95 -8.66
N THR A 141 -10.27 -5.19 -9.12
CA THR A 141 -11.13 -6.34 -8.89
C THR A 141 -10.47 -7.45 -8.07
N THR A 142 -9.16 -7.56 -8.13
CA THR A 142 -8.37 -8.64 -7.51
C THR A 142 -7.27 -8.08 -6.64
N PHE A 143 -7.26 -8.47 -5.36
CA PHE A 143 -6.33 -7.92 -4.37
C PHE A 143 -5.61 -8.99 -3.54
N TYR A 144 -4.41 -8.64 -3.11
CA TYR A 144 -3.58 -9.40 -2.19
C TYR A 144 -3.32 -8.58 -0.95
N THR A 145 -3.71 -9.10 0.21
CA THR A 145 -3.45 -8.43 1.49
C THR A 145 -2.57 -9.30 2.37
N ASP A 146 -1.60 -8.68 2.99
CA ASP A 146 -0.71 -9.28 3.98
C ASP A 146 -0.19 -8.22 4.94
N SER A 147 0.51 -8.66 5.98
CA SER A 147 1.14 -7.80 6.96
C SER A 147 2.60 -8.15 7.17
N THR A 148 3.40 -7.15 7.54
CA THR A 148 4.80 -7.38 7.88
C THR A 148 5.23 -6.58 9.09
N HIS A 149 6.03 -7.19 9.96
CA HIS A 149 6.62 -6.51 11.10
C HIS A 149 7.78 -5.61 10.68
N LYS A 150 7.77 -4.40 11.24
CA LYS A 150 8.79 -3.38 11.12
C LYS A 150 9.34 -3.07 12.51
N LYS A 151 10.65 -3.20 12.70
CA LYS A 151 11.27 -2.95 14.02
C LYS A 151 11.08 -1.50 14.44
N ALA A 152 10.54 -1.30 15.64
CA ALA A 152 10.38 0.03 16.21
C ALA A 152 11.73 0.65 16.62
N ASN A 153 11.78 1.97 16.66
CA ASN A 153 12.92 2.71 17.19
C ASN A 153 12.87 2.71 18.73
N ALA A 154 13.00 1.51 19.31
CA ALA A 154 12.88 1.25 20.73
C ALA A 154 13.89 0.22 21.20
N ASN A 155 14.40 0.41 22.42
CA ASN A 155 15.26 -0.57 23.05
C ASN A 155 14.41 -1.72 23.61
N LYS A 156 14.68 -2.96 23.16
CA LYS A 156 13.92 -4.16 23.54
C LYS A 156 13.97 -4.49 25.05
N ASN A 157 15.00 -4.01 25.76
CA ASN A 157 15.24 -4.27 27.17
C ASN A 157 14.75 -3.15 28.10
N LYS A 158 14.24 -2.01 27.53
CA LYS A 158 13.73 -0.88 28.29
C LYS A 158 12.21 -0.79 28.15
N TYR A 159 11.51 -1.38 29.11
CA TYR A 159 10.04 -1.44 29.11
C TYR A 159 9.50 -1.49 30.55
N ASP A 160 8.25 -1.10 30.67
CA ASP A 160 7.44 -1.27 31.86
C ASP A 160 6.46 -2.44 31.62
N ASP A 161 6.33 -3.34 32.60
CA ASP A 161 5.27 -4.33 32.59
C ASP A 161 3.98 -3.68 33.12
N LYS A 162 2.91 -3.75 32.32
CA LYS A 162 1.61 -3.20 32.70
C LYS A 162 0.53 -4.28 32.62
N VAL A 163 -0.35 -4.30 33.61
CA VAL A 163 -1.57 -5.09 33.56
C VAL A 163 -2.68 -4.22 32.97
N VAL A 164 -3.29 -4.68 31.90
CA VAL A 164 -4.40 -4.00 31.23
C VAL A 164 -5.62 -4.93 31.24
N LYS A 165 -6.75 -4.41 31.68
CA LYS A 165 -8.03 -5.13 31.54
C LYS A 165 -8.53 -4.97 30.10
N VAL A 166 -8.65 -6.07 29.40
CA VAL A 166 -9.13 -6.11 28.02
C VAL A 166 -10.48 -6.82 28.02
N VAL A 167 -11.48 -6.19 27.43
CA VAL A 167 -12.77 -6.83 27.18
C VAL A 167 -12.58 -7.80 26.01
N LYS A 168 -12.95 -9.07 26.19
CA LYS A 168 -12.94 -10.03 25.09
C LYS A 168 -13.92 -9.60 24.01
N GLU A 169 -13.43 -9.52 22.79
CA GLU A 169 -14.26 -9.16 21.63
C GLU A 169 -15.32 -10.24 21.39
N ARG A 170 -16.58 -9.83 21.35
CA ARG A 170 -17.73 -10.70 21.13
C ARG A 170 -18.30 -10.52 19.73
N ARG A 171 -18.70 -11.62 19.13
CA ARG A 171 -19.41 -11.63 17.84
C ARG A 171 -20.91 -11.63 18.09
N LYS A 172 -21.51 -10.46 18.32
CA LYS A 172 -22.94 -10.33 18.62
C LYS A 172 -23.81 -11.01 17.58
N TRP A 173 -23.50 -10.84 16.30
CA TRP A 173 -24.24 -11.48 15.21
C TRP A 173 -24.26 -13.02 15.34
N LEU A 174 -23.13 -13.64 15.72
CA LEU A 174 -23.05 -15.10 15.93
C LEU A 174 -23.85 -15.53 17.16
N GLU A 175 -23.83 -14.74 18.23
CA GLU A 175 -24.57 -14.99 19.46
C GLU A 175 -26.09 -14.93 19.20
N GLU A 176 -26.55 -14.03 18.37
CA GLU A 176 -27.93 -13.89 17.91
C GLU A 176 -28.36 -15.14 17.12
N GLU A 177 -27.60 -15.56 16.12
CA GLU A 177 -27.87 -16.74 15.33
C GLU A 177 -27.88 -18.04 16.19
N ILE A 178 -26.97 -18.18 17.14
CA ILE A 178 -26.95 -19.30 18.08
C ILE A 178 -28.23 -19.30 18.92
N ASN A 179 -28.68 -18.16 19.39
CA ASN A 179 -29.87 -18.05 20.20
C ASN A 179 -31.15 -18.31 19.39
N GLU A 180 -31.22 -17.86 18.13
CA GLU A 180 -32.31 -18.21 17.21
C GLU A 180 -32.40 -19.73 17.00
N GLU A 181 -31.28 -20.38 16.74
CA GLU A 181 -31.25 -21.84 16.58
C GLU A 181 -31.71 -22.56 17.84
N ARG A 182 -31.31 -22.09 19.03
CA ARG A 182 -31.76 -22.63 20.31
C ARG A 182 -33.27 -22.51 20.52
N ILE A 183 -33.84 -21.35 20.18
CA ILE A 183 -35.28 -21.10 20.28
C ILE A 183 -36.02 -22.04 19.34
N LYS A 184 -35.55 -22.23 18.09
CA LYS A 184 -36.12 -23.22 17.16
C LYS A 184 -36.15 -24.65 17.72
N GLN A 185 -35.20 -24.99 18.60
CA GLN A 185 -35.11 -26.27 19.28
C GLN A 185 -35.85 -26.30 20.65
N GLY A 186 -36.69 -25.31 20.94
CA GLY A 186 -37.43 -25.21 22.20
C GLY A 186 -36.56 -24.94 23.43
N ARG A 187 -35.33 -24.40 23.25
CA ARG A 187 -34.36 -24.15 24.30
C ARG A 187 -34.29 -22.68 24.67
N LYS A 188 -33.98 -22.38 25.93
CA LYS A 188 -33.75 -21.03 26.41
C LYS A 188 -32.49 -20.44 25.78
N SER A 189 -32.54 -19.15 25.42
CA SER A 189 -31.39 -18.39 24.92
C SER A 189 -30.24 -18.35 25.90
N PHE A 190 -29.01 -18.35 25.39
CA PHE A 190 -27.84 -18.07 26.20
C PHE A 190 -27.78 -16.60 26.60
N LYS A 191 -27.42 -16.35 27.83
CA LYS A 191 -27.02 -15.03 28.29
C LYS A 191 -25.51 -14.91 28.13
N TYR A 192 -25.09 -13.97 27.29
CA TYR A 192 -23.69 -13.63 27.10
C TYR A 192 -23.36 -12.41 27.96
N LYS A 193 -22.23 -12.45 28.64
CA LYS A 193 -21.71 -11.33 29.43
C LYS A 193 -20.37 -10.91 28.83
N ASP A 194 -20.07 -9.62 28.94
CA ASP A 194 -18.74 -9.15 28.59
C ASP A 194 -17.73 -9.68 29.59
N GLU A 195 -16.80 -10.48 29.10
CA GLU A 195 -15.72 -11.04 29.91
C GLU A 195 -14.50 -10.12 29.79
N THR A 196 -13.96 -9.73 30.93
CA THR A 196 -12.68 -9.00 30.97
C THR A 196 -11.57 -9.97 31.35
N GLU A 197 -10.47 -9.91 30.66
CA GLU A 197 -9.24 -10.62 31.04
C GLU A 197 -8.13 -9.62 31.36
N GLU A 198 -7.32 -9.95 32.35
CA GLU A 198 -6.11 -9.18 32.63
C GLU A 198 -4.97 -9.69 31.74
N LYS A 199 -4.42 -8.77 30.94
CA LYS A 199 -3.27 -9.06 30.08
C LYS A 199 -2.05 -8.32 30.59
N HIS A 200 -0.97 -9.05 30.81
CA HIS A 200 0.34 -8.47 31.04
C HIS A 200 0.93 -8.04 29.71
N ILE A 201 1.17 -6.74 29.55
CA ILE A 201 1.75 -6.16 28.34
C ILE A 201 3.04 -5.44 28.66
N LYS A 202 4.04 -5.60 27.79
CA LYS A 202 5.28 -4.81 27.82
C LYS A 202 5.09 -3.53 27.05
N VAL A 203 5.32 -2.40 27.70
CA VAL A 203 5.22 -1.07 27.10
C VAL A 203 6.61 -0.46 27.05
N SER A 204 7.09 -0.11 25.85
CA SER A 204 8.40 0.53 25.69
C SER A 204 8.45 1.87 26.39
N THR A 205 9.54 2.15 27.11
CA THR A 205 9.77 3.49 27.72
C THR A 205 10.17 4.54 26.66
N THR A 206 10.71 4.09 25.52
CA THR A 206 11.20 4.98 24.45
C THR A 206 10.21 5.23 23.33
N ASP A 207 9.34 4.27 23.05
CA ASP A 207 8.28 4.35 22.03
C ASP A 207 7.02 3.63 22.53
N LYS A 208 6.20 4.36 23.27
CA LYS A 208 5.02 3.82 23.98
C LYS A 208 3.94 3.27 23.05
N GLU A 209 3.92 3.70 21.80
CA GLU A 209 2.93 3.27 20.80
C GLU A 209 3.35 2.03 20.02
N SER A 210 4.60 1.57 20.16
CA SER A 210 5.04 0.31 19.59
C SER A 210 4.48 -0.88 20.37
N GLY A 211 4.24 -2.00 19.68
CA GLY A 211 3.78 -3.25 20.31
C GLY A 211 4.91 -4.24 20.53
N TYR A 212 4.94 -4.92 21.69
CA TYR A 212 5.91 -5.98 21.92
C TYR A 212 5.46 -7.26 21.19
N TYR A 213 6.24 -7.66 20.20
CA TYR A 213 6.02 -8.88 19.44
C TYR A 213 6.86 -10.02 19.98
N HIS A 214 6.21 -11.15 20.20
CA HIS A 214 6.84 -12.39 20.62
C HIS A 214 6.24 -13.57 19.87
N ARG A 215 7.07 -14.29 19.14
CA ARG A 215 6.72 -15.56 18.50
C ARG A 215 7.92 -16.49 18.58
N ASP A 216 7.66 -17.76 18.84
CA ASP A 216 8.73 -18.76 18.88
C ASP A 216 9.49 -18.79 17.54
N ASN A 217 10.81 -18.94 17.62
CA ASN A 217 11.73 -18.96 16.50
C ASN A 217 11.78 -17.68 15.64
N LYS A 218 11.19 -16.55 16.11
CA LYS A 218 11.32 -15.24 15.47
C LYS A 218 11.93 -14.23 16.42
N GLU A 219 12.44 -13.14 15.84
CA GLU A 219 13.02 -12.06 16.63
C GLU A 219 11.96 -11.39 17.51
N LYS A 220 12.28 -11.28 18.81
CA LYS A 220 11.42 -10.66 19.84
C LYS A 220 11.78 -9.20 20.01
N GLY A 221 10.79 -8.33 20.19
CA GLY A 221 11.03 -6.91 20.45
C GLY A 221 9.84 -6.03 20.14
N PHE A 222 10.06 -4.72 20.26
CA PHE A 222 9.05 -3.72 19.92
C PHE A 222 8.98 -3.51 18.41
N MET A 223 7.77 -3.60 17.87
CA MET A 223 7.52 -3.55 16.44
C MET A 223 6.24 -2.77 16.12
N TYR A 224 6.14 -2.32 14.90
CA TYR A 224 4.92 -1.93 14.23
C TYR A 224 4.55 -3.01 13.22
N LEU A 225 3.27 -3.13 12.92
CA LEU A 225 2.76 -4.02 11.88
C LEU A 225 2.24 -3.17 10.73
N ASP A 226 2.78 -3.41 9.54
CA ASP A 226 2.40 -2.76 8.29
C ASP A 226 1.48 -3.70 7.51
N HIS A 227 0.22 -3.31 7.38
CA HIS A 227 -0.80 -4.00 6.60
C HIS A 227 -0.86 -3.39 5.22
N ARG A 228 -0.72 -4.19 4.16
CA ARG A 228 -0.77 -3.71 2.78
C ARG A 228 -1.76 -4.49 1.95
N THR A 229 -2.40 -3.77 1.04
CA THR A 229 -3.20 -4.33 -0.04
C THR A 229 -2.62 -3.89 -1.38
N VAL A 230 -2.40 -4.86 -2.26
CA VAL A 230 -1.77 -4.68 -3.58
C VAL A 230 -2.71 -5.20 -4.65
N ASP A 231 -2.85 -4.45 -5.75
CA ASP A 231 -3.64 -4.82 -6.93
C ASP A 231 -2.90 -5.84 -7.81
N ASP A 232 -3.64 -6.76 -8.48
CA ASP A 232 -3.11 -7.84 -9.32
C ASP A 232 -2.40 -7.36 -10.60
N LYS A 233 -2.78 -6.23 -11.17
CA LYS A 233 -2.37 -5.87 -12.52
C LYS A 233 -0.91 -5.45 -12.66
N CYS A 234 -0.49 -4.46 -11.88
CA CYS A 234 0.86 -3.90 -11.97
C CYS A 234 1.54 -3.70 -10.61
N ASN A 235 1.15 -4.46 -9.59
CA ASN A 235 1.72 -4.37 -8.24
C ASN A 235 1.58 -2.97 -7.60
N ILE A 236 0.49 -2.26 -7.91
CA ILE A 236 0.21 -0.98 -7.28
C ILE A 236 -0.32 -1.22 -5.88
N ILE A 237 0.32 -0.62 -4.90
CA ILE A 237 -0.12 -0.65 -3.51
C ILE A 237 -1.30 0.32 -3.40
N VAL A 238 -2.49 -0.20 -3.10
CA VAL A 238 -3.71 0.60 -2.99
C VAL A 238 -4.04 0.99 -1.56
N ASP A 239 -3.47 0.29 -0.57
CA ASP A 239 -3.61 0.62 0.84
C ASP A 239 -2.38 0.22 1.64
N ALA A 240 -2.06 1.02 2.68
CA ALA A 240 -1.03 0.75 3.66
C ALA A 240 -1.43 1.35 5.01
N TYR A 241 -1.50 0.50 6.03
CA TYR A 241 -2.00 0.85 7.35
C TYR A 241 -1.08 0.33 8.46
N ILE A 242 -0.71 1.19 9.42
CA ILE A 242 0.19 0.86 10.51
C ILE A 242 -0.57 0.63 11.81
N THR A 243 -0.29 -0.50 12.45
CA THR A 243 -0.76 -0.80 13.80
C THR A 243 0.40 -1.12 14.75
N LYS A 244 0.09 -1.31 16.02
CA LYS A 244 1.06 -1.87 17.00
C LYS A 244 1.44 -3.29 16.58
N GLY A 245 2.70 -3.67 16.77
CA GLY A 245 3.21 -4.98 16.34
C GLY A 245 2.59 -6.20 17.03
N ASN A 246 1.77 -6.01 18.06
CA ASN A 246 1.03 -7.07 18.75
C ASN A 246 -0.46 -7.14 18.38
N VAL A 247 -0.90 -6.35 17.41
CA VAL A 247 -2.24 -6.46 16.82
C VAL A 247 -2.29 -7.67 15.90
N HIS A 248 -3.42 -8.36 15.86
CA HIS A 248 -3.59 -9.51 14.98
C HIS A 248 -3.77 -9.05 13.52
N ASP A 249 -3.18 -9.80 12.57
CA ASP A 249 -3.18 -9.44 11.14
C ASP A 249 -4.58 -9.19 10.57
N SER A 250 -5.57 -9.97 11.01
CA SER A 250 -6.97 -9.85 10.58
C SER A 250 -7.73 -8.67 11.18
N GLY A 251 -7.20 -8.00 12.23
CA GLY A 251 -7.93 -6.98 12.98
C GLY A 251 -8.45 -5.84 12.09
N PRO A 252 -7.59 -5.12 11.37
CA PRO A 252 -8.02 -3.98 10.55
C PRO A 252 -8.56 -4.37 9.16
N PHE A 253 -8.58 -5.66 8.79
CA PHE A 253 -8.79 -6.10 7.41
C PHE A 253 -10.12 -5.61 6.81
N ILE A 254 -11.25 -5.82 7.50
CA ILE A 254 -12.57 -5.47 6.97
C ILE A 254 -12.70 -3.96 6.80
N GLU A 255 -12.28 -3.20 7.81
CA GLU A 255 -12.26 -1.73 7.75
C GLU A 255 -11.43 -1.22 6.57
N ARG A 256 -10.25 -1.81 6.36
CA ARG A 256 -9.37 -1.42 5.26
C ARG A 256 -9.88 -1.86 3.89
N ALA A 257 -10.54 -3.01 3.78
CA ALA A 257 -11.19 -3.45 2.54
C ALA A 257 -12.35 -2.51 2.15
N GLU A 258 -13.17 -2.10 3.12
CA GLU A 258 -14.23 -1.11 2.89
C GLU A 258 -13.66 0.28 2.57
N TYR A 259 -12.58 0.69 3.22
CA TYR A 259 -11.87 1.93 2.88
C TYR A 259 -11.44 1.95 1.41
N ILE A 260 -10.79 0.89 0.91
CA ILE A 260 -10.34 0.77 -0.49
C ILE A 260 -11.52 0.85 -1.45
N LYS A 261 -12.60 0.09 -1.15
CA LYS A 261 -13.82 0.05 -1.95
C LYS A 261 -14.46 1.45 -2.08
N ASN A 262 -14.59 2.14 -0.96
CA ASN A 262 -15.23 3.46 -0.91
C ASN A 262 -14.33 4.56 -1.47
N LYS A 263 -13.01 4.50 -1.20
CA LYS A 263 -12.06 5.55 -1.60
C LYS A 263 -11.86 5.61 -3.11
N TYR A 264 -11.79 4.46 -3.77
CA TYR A 264 -11.48 4.36 -5.20
C TYR A 264 -12.66 3.87 -6.04
N GLY A 265 -13.79 3.49 -5.43
CA GLY A 265 -14.95 2.96 -6.14
C GLY A 265 -14.71 1.57 -6.76
N PHE A 266 -13.81 0.76 -6.20
CA PHE A 266 -13.47 -0.54 -6.75
C PHE A 266 -14.58 -1.58 -6.55
N ASN A 267 -14.78 -2.41 -7.58
CA ASN A 267 -15.65 -3.57 -7.54
C ASN A 267 -14.85 -4.83 -7.20
N ILE A 268 -14.63 -5.05 -5.92
CA ILE A 268 -13.79 -6.12 -5.42
C ILE A 268 -14.45 -7.48 -5.65
N LYS A 269 -13.81 -8.36 -6.43
CA LYS A 269 -14.31 -9.70 -6.77
C LYS A 269 -13.48 -10.81 -6.16
N LYS A 270 -12.18 -10.61 -5.98
CA LYS A 270 -11.24 -11.64 -5.53
C LYS A 270 -10.28 -11.11 -4.48
N TYR A 271 -10.03 -11.94 -3.47
CA TYR A 271 -9.00 -11.68 -2.45
C TYR A 271 -8.17 -12.92 -2.18
N ALA A 272 -6.84 -12.77 -2.12
CA ALA A 272 -5.96 -13.80 -1.58
C ALA A 272 -5.21 -13.27 -0.34
N VAL A 273 -5.39 -13.95 0.77
CA VAL A 273 -4.85 -13.57 2.08
C VAL A 273 -4.16 -14.74 2.77
N ASP A 274 -3.31 -14.47 3.77
CA ASP A 274 -2.65 -15.54 4.53
C ASP A 274 -3.61 -16.25 5.49
N SER A 275 -3.13 -17.33 6.07
CA SER A 275 -3.87 -18.14 7.06
C SER A 275 -4.23 -17.36 8.33
N GLY A 276 -3.51 -16.30 8.68
CA GLY A 276 -3.82 -15.39 9.77
C GLY A 276 -5.17 -14.67 9.62
N TYR A 277 -5.63 -14.49 8.38
CA TYR A 277 -6.91 -13.83 8.06
C TYR A 277 -8.13 -14.78 8.08
N LEU A 278 -7.93 -16.07 8.34
CA LEU A 278 -9.00 -17.07 8.31
C LEU A 278 -9.88 -16.98 9.58
N THR A 279 -10.66 -15.90 9.70
CA THR A 279 -11.62 -15.64 10.79
C THR A 279 -13.05 -15.74 10.28
N LEU A 280 -14.02 -15.94 11.20
CA LEU A 280 -15.44 -16.00 10.83
C LEU A 280 -15.94 -14.68 10.26
N ASP A 281 -15.49 -13.56 10.82
CA ASP A 281 -15.91 -12.21 10.38
C ASP A 281 -15.47 -11.93 8.94
N ILE A 282 -14.23 -12.28 8.56
CA ILE A 282 -13.72 -12.10 7.20
C ILE A 282 -14.45 -13.05 6.22
N LYS A 283 -14.76 -14.28 6.63
CA LYS A 283 -15.55 -15.20 5.80
C LYS A 283 -16.95 -14.66 5.54
N LYS A 284 -17.62 -14.16 6.60
CA LYS A 284 -18.92 -13.50 6.49
C LYS A 284 -18.85 -12.33 5.51
N TYR A 285 -17.88 -11.44 5.68
CA TYR A 285 -17.66 -10.31 4.81
C TYR A 285 -17.49 -10.70 3.33
N PHE A 286 -16.71 -11.76 3.06
CA PHE A 286 -16.53 -12.23 1.67
C PHE A 286 -17.81 -12.81 1.08
N ILE A 287 -18.60 -13.53 1.84
CA ILE A 287 -19.87 -14.11 1.39
C ILE A 287 -20.89 -13.00 1.12
N GLU A 288 -21.07 -12.07 2.04
CA GLU A 288 -22.03 -10.96 1.91
C GLU A 288 -21.72 -10.04 0.73
N ASN A 289 -20.44 -9.87 0.39
CA ASN A 289 -20.01 -9.06 -0.76
C ASN A 289 -19.73 -9.87 -2.04
N ASN A 290 -20.06 -11.16 -2.08
CA ASN A 290 -19.80 -12.07 -3.22
C ASN A 290 -18.33 -12.09 -3.68
N ILE A 291 -17.39 -12.07 -2.71
CA ILE A 291 -15.95 -12.07 -2.97
C ILE A 291 -15.43 -13.50 -3.00
N PHE A 292 -14.74 -13.87 -4.08
CA PHE A 292 -14.00 -15.13 -4.17
C PHE A 292 -12.74 -15.05 -3.29
N GLY A 293 -12.86 -15.47 -2.04
CA GLY A 293 -11.77 -15.44 -1.06
C GLY A 293 -10.91 -16.70 -1.11
N VAL A 294 -9.59 -16.52 -1.09
CA VAL A 294 -8.61 -17.60 -0.98
C VAL A 294 -7.72 -17.35 0.22
N PHE A 295 -7.74 -18.28 1.17
CA PHE A 295 -6.96 -18.19 2.41
C PHE A 295 -5.75 -19.13 2.39
N GLY A 296 -4.70 -18.79 3.11
CA GLY A 296 -3.60 -19.69 3.43
C GLY A 296 -4.07 -20.96 4.13
N TYR A 297 -3.30 -22.04 3.99
CA TYR A 297 -3.66 -23.31 4.61
C TYR A 297 -3.46 -23.25 6.12
N ARG A 298 -4.51 -23.60 6.89
CA ARG A 298 -4.45 -23.79 8.32
C ARG A 298 -5.12 -25.11 8.69
N ARG A 299 -4.42 -25.93 9.44
CA ARG A 299 -5.00 -27.15 10.01
C ARG A 299 -5.68 -26.81 11.33
N TYR A 300 -6.95 -27.15 11.46
CA TYR A 300 -7.69 -27.00 12.70
C TYR A 300 -7.78 -28.32 13.44
N GLY A 301 -7.83 -28.28 14.76
CA GLY A 301 -7.93 -29.43 15.65
C GLY A 301 -6.65 -30.28 15.70
N THR A 302 -6.64 -31.23 16.63
CA THR A 302 -5.56 -32.21 16.75
C THR A 302 -5.61 -33.24 15.62
N PRO A 303 -4.51 -33.94 15.30
CA PRO A 303 -4.51 -35.02 14.34
C PRO A 303 -5.60 -36.08 14.64
N GLU A 304 -5.79 -36.39 15.90
CA GLU A 304 -6.77 -37.38 16.38
C GLU A 304 -8.19 -36.91 16.09
N SER A 305 -8.55 -35.67 16.44
CA SER A 305 -9.88 -35.13 16.22
C SER A 305 -10.23 -35.05 14.74
N ARG A 306 -9.24 -34.77 13.87
CA ARG A 306 -9.42 -34.80 12.43
C ARG A 306 -9.64 -36.22 11.90
N LYS A 307 -8.88 -37.19 12.39
CA LYS A 307 -9.04 -38.60 12.03
C LYS A 307 -10.42 -39.10 12.45
N GLU A 308 -10.89 -38.76 13.64
CA GLU A 308 -12.24 -39.10 14.10
C GLU A 308 -13.32 -38.49 13.21
N LYS A 309 -13.28 -37.18 12.96
CA LYS A 309 -14.25 -36.48 12.08
C LYS A 309 -14.23 -37.06 10.67
N SER A 310 -13.11 -37.54 10.16
CA SER A 310 -12.96 -38.09 8.81
C SER A 310 -13.67 -39.43 8.58
N LYS A 311 -14.02 -40.15 9.68
CA LYS A 311 -14.80 -41.40 9.63
C LYS A 311 -16.25 -41.17 9.19
N PHE A 312 -16.75 -39.93 9.32
CA PHE A 312 -18.13 -39.58 9.07
C PHE A 312 -18.24 -38.74 7.78
N LYS A 313 -19.36 -38.94 7.05
CA LYS A 313 -19.77 -38.12 5.91
C LYS A 313 -21.01 -37.32 6.30
N TYR A 314 -21.01 -36.03 6.09
CA TYR A 314 -22.18 -35.18 6.32
C TYR A 314 -23.11 -35.20 5.11
N ASN A 315 -24.41 -35.41 5.38
CA ASN A 315 -25.48 -35.25 4.41
C ASN A 315 -26.19 -33.92 4.70
N LYS A 316 -26.12 -32.98 3.76
CA LYS A 316 -26.66 -31.63 3.93
C LYS A 316 -28.19 -31.59 3.87
N GLU A 317 -28.80 -32.44 3.04
CA GLU A 317 -30.24 -32.43 2.82
C GLU A 317 -31.02 -32.94 4.05
N LEU A 318 -30.44 -33.93 4.72
CA LEU A 318 -31.05 -34.54 5.91
C LEU A 318 -30.48 -33.97 7.24
N ASP A 319 -29.48 -33.11 7.20
CA ASP A 319 -28.75 -32.59 8.37
C ASP A 319 -28.25 -33.71 9.32
N ILE A 320 -27.65 -34.78 8.75
CA ILE A 320 -27.14 -35.95 9.47
C ILE A 320 -25.69 -36.22 9.13
N TYR A 321 -25.01 -36.95 10.01
CA TYR A 321 -23.74 -37.59 9.72
C TYR A 321 -23.93 -39.11 9.55
N VAL A 322 -23.26 -39.68 8.58
CA VAL A 322 -23.23 -41.14 8.31
C VAL A 322 -21.80 -41.63 8.51
N GLU A 323 -21.61 -42.66 9.33
CA GLU A 323 -20.32 -43.30 9.47
C GLU A 323 -19.99 -44.12 8.21
N LYS A 324 -18.82 -43.94 7.65
CA LYS A 324 -18.42 -44.54 6.36
C LYS A 324 -18.24 -46.07 6.44
N SER A 325 -17.87 -46.59 7.61
CA SER A 325 -17.59 -47.99 7.81
C SER A 325 -18.82 -48.84 8.15
N THR A 326 -19.74 -48.31 8.91
CA THR A 326 -20.90 -49.05 9.46
C THR A 326 -22.23 -48.60 8.84
N GLY A 327 -22.27 -47.41 8.19
CA GLY A 327 -23.51 -46.80 7.74
C GLY A 327 -24.35 -46.19 8.89
N GLU A 328 -23.85 -46.20 10.09
CA GLU A 328 -24.57 -45.68 11.28
C GLU A 328 -24.85 -44.18 11.12
N ILE A 329 -26.06 -43.78 11.48
CA ILE A 329 -26.56 -42.41 11.36
C ILE A 329 -26.39 -41.66 12.68
N LEU A 330 -25.85 -40.46 12.64
CA LEU A 330 -25.81 -39.51 13.74
C LEU A 330 -26.71 -38.32 13.42
N GLU A 331 -27.72 -38.13 14.23
CA GLU A 331 -28.71 -37.05 14.06
C GLU A 331 -28.37 -35.84 14.94
N TYR A 332 -28.87 -34.67 14.58
CA TYR A 332 -28.73 -33.46 15.37
C TYR A 332 -29.52 -33.62 16.71
N SER A 333 -28.80 -33.56 17.80
CA SER A 333 -29.40 -33.74 19.13
C SER A 333 -30.11 -32.49 19.68
N GLY A 334 -30.28 -31.43 18.87
CA GLY A 334 -30.83 -30.13 19.31
C GLY A 334 -29.90 -29.40 20.29
N LEU A 335 -28.64 -29.84 20.43
CA LEU A 335 -27.65 -29.22 21.31
C LEU A 335 -26.68 -28.34 20.49
N ILE A 336 -26.64 -27.05 20.79
CA ILE A 336 -25.64 -26.12 20.30
C ILE A 336 -24.93 -25.49 21.50
N ASP A 337 -23.62 -25.36 21.42
CA ASP A 337 -22.82 -24.69 22.45
C ASP A 337 -22.71 -23.18 22.24
N LYS A 338 -22.13 -22.44 23.20
CA LYS A 338 -21.94 -20.99 23.12
C LYS A 338 -21.00 -20.54 22.00
N ASN A 339 -20.24 -21.44 21.41
CA ASN A 339 -19.33 -21.19 20.31
C ASN A 339 -19.93 -21.55 18.94
N GLY A 340 -21.20 -21.94 18.88
CA GLY A 340 -21.92 -22.26 17.65
C GLY A 340 -21.70 -23.68 17.14
N TYR A 341 -21.22 -24.62 17.95
CA TYR A 341 -21.08 -26.02 17.54
C TYR A 341 -22.35 -26.82 17.84
N LYS A 342 -23.05 -27.29 16.81
CA LYS A 342 -24.12 -28.28 16.84
C LYS A 342 -23.53 -29.64 17.19
N THR A 343 -24.24 -30.43 18.00
CA THR A 343 -23.82 -31.78 18.41
C THR A 343 -24.71 -32.81 17.73
N TYR A 344 -24.10 -33.75 17.02
CA TYR A 344 -24.74 -34.90 16.37
C TYR A 344 -24.38 -36.16 17.13
N ARG A 345 -25.36 -37.05 17.36
CA ARG A 345 -25.20 -38.30 18.13
C ARG A 345 -25.93 -39.45 17.44
N ASN A 346 -25.42 -40.67 17.62
CA ASN A 346 -26.16 -41.87 17.29
C ASN A 346 -27.23 -42.18 18.37
N LEU A 347 -28.11 -43.12 18.11
CA LEU A 347 -29.19 -43.49 19.02
C LEU A 347 -28.67 -43.87 20.42
N ASP A 348 -27.61 -44.66 20.53
CA ASP A 348 -27.02 -45.11 21.77
C ASP A 348 -26.18 -44.04 22.47
N LYS A 349 -26.02 -42.85 21.88
CA LYS A 349 -25.20 -41.74 22.39
C LYS A 349 -23.71 -42.09 22.61
N THR A 350 -23.22 -43.16 22.04
CA THR A 350 -21.83 -43.61 22.14
C THR A 350 -20.89 -42.87 21.21
N LYS A 351 -21.42 -42.36 20.06
CA LYS A 351 -20.67 -41.60 19.06
C LYS A 351 -21.16 -40.18 19.00
N LEU A 352 -20.23 -39.26 18.82
CA LEU A 352 -20.49 -37.82 18.78
C LEU A 352 -19.64 -37.11 17.75
N VAL A 353 -20.29 -36.24 16.93
CA VAL A 353 -19.62 -35.33 16.01
C VAL A 353 -20.11 -33.90 16.27
N ARG A 354 -19.19 -32.94 16.24
CA ARG A 354 -19.51 -31.52 16.35
C ARG A 354 -19.35 -30.83 15.00
N ARG A 355 -20.35 -30.02 14.61
CA ARG A 355 -20.32 -29.19 13.41
C ARG A 355 -20.65 -27.76 13.78
N HIS A 356 -19.80 -26.81 13.37
CA HIS A 356 -20.09 -25.38 13.54
C HIS A 356 -21.27 -24.99 12.63
N ILE A 357 -22.15 -24.08 13.05
CA ILE A 357 -23.29 -23.59 12.24
C ILE A 357 -22.85 -23.06 10.88
N HIS A 358 -21.67 -22.45 10.79
CA HIS A 358 -21.03 -21.95 9.57
C HIS A 358 -19.92 -22.89 9.03
N GLU A 359 -20.01 -24.21 9.26
CA GLU A 359 -19.02 -25.15 8.69
C GLU A 359 -19.02 -25.12 7.16
N GLU A 360 -20.14 -24.80 6.55
CA GLU A 360 -20.25 -24.62 5.10
C GLU A 360 -19.30 -23.55 4.56
N TRP A 361 -19.08 -22.48 5.32
CA TRP A 361 -18.11 -21.45 4.94
C TRP A 361 -16.68 -22.01 4.93
N ASN A 362 -16.34 -22.86 5.88
CA ASN A 362 -15.05 -23.56 5.89
C ASN A 362 -14.88 -24.46 4.66
N GLU A 363 -15.94 -25.18 4.30
CA GLU A 363 -15.99 -26.07 3.13
C GLU A 363 -15.87 -25.25 1.84
N LEU A 364 -16.62 -24.13 1.72
CA LEU A 364 -16.57 -23.22 0.58
C LEU A 364 -15.16 -22.67 0.34
N PHE A 365 -14.55 -22.05 1.36
CA PHE A 365 -13.22 -21.46 1.21
C PHE A 365 -12.10 -22.49 1.06
N LYS A 366 -12.28 -23.70 1.59
CA LYS A 366 -11.41 -24.84 1.29
C LYS A 366 -11.51 -25.25 -0.18
N ASN A 367 -12.72 -25.33 -0.73
CA ASN A 367 -12.96 -25.66 -2.14
C ASN A 367 -12.40 -24.55 -3.06
N ASN A 368 -12.62 -23.27 -2.73
CA ASN A 368 -12.03 -22.15 -3.45
C ASN A 368 -10.52 -22.32 -3.55
N LYS A 369 -9.84 -22.60 -2.43
CA LYS A 369 -8.38 -22.80 -2.43
C LYS A 369 -7.91 -24.00 -3.24
N LEU A 370 -8.67 -25.09 -3.26
CA LEU A 370 -8.33 -26.33 -3.97
C LEU A 370 -8.63 -26.23 -5.47
N SER A 371 -9.47 -25.31 -5.88
CA SER A 371 -9.76 -25.05 -7.30
C SER A 371 -8.49 -24.61 -8.05
N LYS A 372 -8.50 -24.77 -9.37
CA LYS A 372 -7.41 -24.29 -10.23
C LYS A 372 -7.20 -22.79 -10.06
N GLU A 373 -8.28 -22.01 -10.18
CA GLU A 373 -8.26 -20.56 -10.01
C GLU A 373 -7.71 -20.14 -8.63
N GLY A 374 -8.14 -20.80 -7.55
CA GLY A 374 -7.69 -20.48 -6.21
C GLY A 374 -6.21 -20.78 -5.96
N LYS A 375 -5.68 -21.85 -6.57
CA LYS A 375 -4.25 -22.18 -6.51
C LYS A 375 -3.41 -21.13 -7.23
N GLU A 376 -3.80 -20.76 -8.45
CA GLU A 376 -3.14 -19.71 -9.22
C GLU A 376 -3.17 -18.37 -8.51
N LEU A 377 -4.34 -17.95 -8.00
CA LEU A 377 -4.52 -16.72 -7.25
C LEU A 377 -3.64 -16.70 -5.98
N TYR A 378 -3.60 -17.81 -5.23
CA TYR A 378 -2.78 -17.86 -4.01
C TYR A 378 -1.27 -17.83 -4.31
N GLN A 379 -0.85 -18.43 -5.42
CA GLN A 379 0.56 -18.42 -5.83
C GLN A 379 1.03 -17.02 -6.20
N LYS A 380 0.21 -16.25 -6.91
CA LYS A 380 0.50 -14.86 -7.29
C LYS A 380 0.73 -13.93 -6.08
N ARG A 381 0.25 -14.28 -4.91
CA ARG A 381 0.49 -13.50 -3.67
C ARG A 381 1.98 -13.21 -3.43
N LYS A 382 2.86 -14.15 -3.78
CA LYS A 382 4.32 -13.99 -3.67
C LYS A 382 4.86 -12.92 -4.62
N GLU A 383 4.28 -12.83 -5.79
CA GLU A 383 4.70 -11.89 -6.84
C GLU A 383 4.19 -10.46 -6.59
N HIS A 384 3.16 -10.30 -5.76
CA HIS A 384 2.51 -9.03 -5.47
C HIS A 384 2.86 -8.52 -4.06
N VAL A 385 2.11 -8.93 -3.04
CA VAL A 385 2.26 -8.33 -1.70
C VAL A 385 3.58 -8.68 -1.02
N GLU A 386 4.06 -9.93 -1.13
CA GLU A 386 5.34 -10.32 -0.54
C GLU A 386 6.51 -9.61 -1.24
N ARG A 387 6.46 -9.47 -2.56
CA ARG A 387 7.44 -8.70 -3.35
C ARG A 387 7.44 -7.22 -2.96
N SER A 388 6.26 -6.61 -2.75
CA SER A 388 6.15 -5.23 -2.28
C SER A 388 6.87 -5.01 -0.95
N PHE A 389 6.73 -5.94 0.00
CA PHE A 389 7.46 -5.87 1.27
C PHE A 389 8.97 -6.09 1.10
N ALA A 390 9.36 -7.02 0.22
CA ALA A 390 10.78 -7.27 -0.07
C ALA A 390 11.44 -6.01 -0.67
N ASP A 391 10.81 -5.40 -1.65
CA ASP A 391 11.29 -4.15 -2.28
C ASP A 391 11.42 -3.02 -1.26
N SER A 392 10.40 -2.79 -0.41
CA SER A 392 10.49 -1.80 0.67
C SER A 392 11.68 -2.03 1.60
N LYS A 393 11.91 -3.28 2.01
CA LYS A 393 12.95 -3.61 2.98
C LYS A 393 14.35 -3.59 2.39
N GLN A 394 14.50 -3.92 1.12
CA GLN A 394 15.79 -3.99 0.43
C GLN A 394 16.21 -2.65 -0.16
N ASN A 395 15.29 -1.98 -0.87
CA ASN A 395 15.63 -0.82 -1.67
C ASN A 395 15.21 0.51 -1.01
N HIS A 396 14.18 0.52 -0.18
CA HIS A 396 13.63 1.75 0.41
C HIS A 396 13.94 1.93 1.90
N GLY A 397 14.91 1.18 2.43
CA GLY A 397 15.38 1.34 3.83
C GLY A 397 14.35 1.03 4.92
N TYR A 398 13.30 0.26 4.61
CA TYR A 398 12.08 0.10 5.42
C TYR A 398 12.15 -0.99 6.51
N ARG A 399 13.33 -1.59 6.78
CA ARG A 399 13.49 -2.63 7.82
C ARG A 399 13.27 -2.13 9.25
N TYR A 400 13.58 -0.86 9.49
CA TYR A 400 13.53 -0.21 10.80
C TYR A 400 12.66 1.03 10.74
N ALA A 401 11.91 1.29 11.80
CA ALA A 401 11.18 2.54 11.95
C ALA A 401 12.17 3.69 12.20
N MET A 402 12.16 4.69 11.34
CA MET A 402 12.98 5.90 11.51
C MET A 402 12.41 6.81 12.60
N TYR A 403 11.10 6.75 12.81
CA TYR A 403 10.36 7.62 13.71
C TYR A 403 9.71 6.83 14.85
N LYS A 404 9.40 7.52 15.94
CA LYS A 404 8.60 7.01 17.05
C LYS A 404 7.14 7.43 16.89
N GLY A 405 6.23 6.59 17.37
CA GLY A 405 4.79 6.82 17.32
C GLY A 405 4.13 6.31 16.03
N ILE A 406 2.86 5.89 16.14
CA ILE A 406 2.07 5.33 15.03
C ILE A 406 1.90 6.36 13.92
N LYS A 407 1.49 7.59 14.24
CA LYS A 407 1.18 8.63 13.26
C LYS A 407 2.37 8.95 12.35
N LYS A 408 3.57 9.16 12.91
CA LYS A 408 4.77 9.44 12.11
C LYS A 408 5.18 8.23 11.26
N ASN A 409 5.03 7.02 11.78
CA ASN A 409 5.29 5.80 11.03
C ASN A 409 4.26 5.58 9.91
N GLN A 410 2.99 5.92 10.13
CA GLN A 410 1.95 5.89 9.10
C GLN A 410 2.27 6.85 7.95
N HIS A 411 2.58 8.11 8.25
CA HIS A 411 2.96 9.10 7.25
C HIS A 411 4.18 8.64 6.43
N TYR A 412 5.20 8.11 7.10
CA TYR A 412 6.38 7.58 6.42
C TYR A 412 6.05 6.34 5.56
N THR A 413 5.14 5.48 6.02
CA THR A 413 4.72 4.31 5.25
C THR A 413 4.00 4.72 3.97
N TRP A 414 3.10 5.70 4.02
CA TRP A 414 2.46 6.24 2.81
C TRP A 414 3.47 6.81 1.82
N LEU A 415 4.50 7.54 2.29
CA LEU A 415 5.55 8.04 1.42
C LEU A 415 6.36 6.92 0.75
N ILE A 416 6.71 5.85 1.49
CA ILE A 416 7.40 4.68 0.92
C ILE A 416 6.54 3.97 -0.10
N CYS A 417 5.25 3.75 0.20
CA CYS A 417 4.32 3.12 -0.73
C CYS A 417 4.07 3.98 -1.97
N ALA A 418 3.94 5.31 -1.80
CA ALA A 418 3.86 6.25 -2.92
C ALA A 418 5.13 6.18 -3.80
N ALA A 419 6.33 6.16 -3.20
CA ALA A 419 7.58 6.01 -3.92
C ALA A 419 7.66 4.71 -4.74
N GLN A 420 7.24 3.57 -4.15
CA GLN A 420 7.15 2.31 -4.87
C GLN A 420 6.14 2.38 -6.03
N ASN A 421 4.98 2.97 -5.80
CA ASN A 421 3.97 3.16 -6.84
C ASN A 421 4.49 4.06 -7.97
N MET A 422 5.14 5.19 -7.67
CA MET A 422 5.75 6.07 -8.66
C MET A 422 6.78 5.32 -9.53
N LYS A 423 7.65 4.53 -8.89
CA LYS A 423 8.60 3.65 -9.59
C LYS A 423 7.90 2.68 -10.54
N ASN A 424 6.84 2.00 -10.07
CA ASN A 424 6.07 1.06 -10.88
C ASN A 424 5.36 1.76 -12.05
N ILE A 425 4.73 2.93 -11.80
CA ILE A 425 4.07 3.74 -12.84
C ILE A 425 5.09 4.15 -13.89
N ALA A 426 6.23 4.70 -13.49
CA ALA A 426 7.26 5.18 -14.39
C ALA A 426 7.81 4.06 -15.28
N ILE A 427 8.25 2.95 -14.69
CA ILE A 427 8.83 1.82 -15.43
C ILE A 427 7.79 1.18 -16.37
N LYS A 428 6.55 0.98 -15.91
CA LYS A 428 5.51 0.32 -16.73
C LYS A 428 5.08 1.17 -17.92
N ASN A 429 4.93 2.49 -17.72
CA ASN A 429 4.53 3.38 -18.81
C ASN A 429 5.67 3.62 -19.80
N ASP A 430 6.90 3.73 -19.33
CA ASP A 430 8.08 3.88 -20.18
C ASP A 430 8.29 2.66 -21.09
N ASN A 431 8.17 1.45 -20.54
CA ASN A 431 8.30 0.21 -21.29
C ASN A 431 7.25 0.04 -22.40
N VAL A 432 6.09 0.69 -22.27
CA VAL A 432 4.99 0.61 -23.25
C VAL A 432 4.96 1.86 -24.15
N GLY A 433 5.83 2.84 -23.89
CA GLY A 433 5.88 4.09 -24.64
C GLY A 433 4.62 4.95 -24.49
N LYS A 434 3.98 4.94 -23.33
CA LYS A 434 2.79 5.77 -23.07
C LYS A 434 3.14 7.25 -22.99
N GLU A 435 2.20 8.09 -23.43
CA GLU A 435 2.30 9.52 -23.24
C GLU A 435 2.05 9.91 -21.76
N PRO A 436 2.79 10.89 -21.23
CA PRO A 436 2.56 11.45 -19.90
C PRO A 436 1.16 12.06 -19.74
N LEU A 437 0.56 11.96 -18.56
CA LEU A 437 -0.75 12.58 -18.26
C LEU A 437 -0.73 14.10 -18.44
N THR A 438 0.38 14.73 -18.15
CA THR A 438 0.61 16.18 -18.30
C THR A 438 0.56 16.67 -19.76
N LEU A 439 0.76 15.76 -20.72
CA LEU A 439 0.64 16.05 -22.14
C LEU A 439 -0.79 15.83 -22.68
N LEU A 440 -1.72 15.32 -21.88
CA LEU A 440 -3.12 15.27 -22.26
C LEU A 440 -3.69 16.69 -22.17
N PRO A 441 -4.10 17.33 -23.30
CA PRO A 441 -4.28 18.77 -23.36
C PRO A 441 -5.46 19.24 -22.53
N TYR A 442 -5.19 20.15 -21.64
CA TYR A 442 -6.19 21.08 -21.10
C TYR A 442 -6.54 22.12 -22.19
N ASN A 443 -7.13 21.72 -23.27
CA ASN A 443 -7.58 22.39 -24.48
C ASN A 443 -6.86 21.93 -25.75
N SER A 444 -7.43 20.95 -26.39
CA SER A 444 -6.98 20.42 -27.68
C SER A 444 -7.03 21.44 -28.83
N SER A 445 -7.74 22.56 -28.68
CA SER A 445 -7.83 23.64 -29.71
C SER A 445 -6.60 24.53 -29.72
N PHE A 446 -6.04 24.91 -28.58
CA PHE A 446 -4.91 25.84 -28.49
C PHE A 446 -3.58 25.20 -28.92
N THR A 447 -3.34 23.95 -28.50
CA THR A 447 -2.14 23.22 -28.93
C THR A 447 -2.15 22.85 -30.41
N LYS A 448 -3.32 22.59 -31.01
CA LYS A 448 -3.48 22.38 -32.43
C LYS A 448 -3.19 23.69 -33.20
N LEU A 449 -3.67 24.83 -32.74
CA LEU A 449 -3.39 26.16 -33.30
C LEU A 449 -1.89 26.50 -33.19
N LEU A 450 -1.26 26.22 -32.05
CA LEU A 450 0.17 26.48 -31.86
C LEU A 450 1.06 25.58 -32.75
N LYS A 451 0.76 24.28 -32.82
CA LYS A 451 1.46 23.36 -33.75
C LYS A 451 1.27 23.72 -35.20
N ASN A 452 0.08 24.19 -35.60
CA ASN A 452 -0.17 24.66 -36.97
C ASN A 452 0.52 26.00 -37.24
N PHE A 453 0.61 26.88 -36.24
CA PHE A 453 1.33 28.16 -36.36
C PHE A 453 2.84 27.94 -36.48
N ILE A 454 3.43 27.06 -35.67
CA ILE A 454 4.85 26.69 -35.75
C ILE A 454 5.16 26.01 -37.10
N LYS A 455 4.32 25.06 -37.56
CA LYS A 455 4.45 24.48 -38.92
C LYS A 455 4.41 25.51 -40.02
N LYS A 456 3.53 26.51 -39.92
CA LYS A 456 3.42 27.60 -40.90
C LYS A 456 4.67 28.48 -40.92
N ILE A 457 5.28 28.74 -39.74
CA ILE A 457 6.54 29.52 -39.66
C ILE A 457 7.72 28.75 -40.28
N ILE A 458 7.80 27.41 -39.99
CA ILE A 458 8.87 26.57 -40.56
C ILE A 458 8.72 26.47 -42.10
N HIS A 459 7.51 26.30 -42.63
CA HIS A 459 7.25 26.23 -44.07
C HIS A 459 7.55 27.55 -44.78
N THR A 460 7.28 28.69 -44.15
CA THR A 460 7.62 30.00 -44.76
C THR A 460 9.14 30.26 -44.75
N LYS A 461 9.91 29.71 -43.80
CA LYS A 461 11.38 29.79 -43.83
C LYS A 461 12.00 28.89 -44.90
N THR A 462 11.44 27.71 -45.17
CA THR A 462 11.92 26.79 -46.22
C THR A 462 11.60 27.32 -47.62
N SER A 463 10.46 27.97 -47.83
CA SER A 463 10.09 28.60 -49.11
C SER A 463 10.94 29.84 -49.43
N ARG A 464 11.45 30.57 -48.40
CA ARG A 464 12.34 31.74 -48.61
C ARG A 464 13.79 31.38 -48.88
N LYS A 465 14.24 30.17 -48.57
CA LYS A 465 15.59 29.70 -48.93
C LYS A 465 15.72 29.32 -50.40
N ASN A 466 14.60 29.09 -51.10
CA ASN A 466 14.60 28.75 -52.54
C ASN A 466 14.41 29.95 -53.47
N LEU A 467 14.25 31.16 -52.93
CA LEU A 467 14.23 32.40 -53.68
C LEU A 467 15.44 33.20 -53.22
N GLY A 468 16.54 33.10 -53.98
CA GLY A 468 17.78 33.84 -53.75
C GLY A 468 17.57 35.37 -53.89
N VAL A 469 17.18 36.01 -52.81
CA VAL A 469 17.14 37.46 -52.67
C VAL A 469 17.92 37.86 -51.43
N CYS A 470 19.08 38.45 -51.69
CA CYS A 470 19.81 39.24 -50.69
C CYS A 470 18.96 40.44 -50.31
N LEU A 471 18.60 40.59 -49.07
CA LEU A 471 18.14 41.83 -48.47
C LEU A 471 18.91 42.11 -47.19
N HIS A 472 19.69 43.20 -47.27
CA HIS A 472 20.22 43.91 -46.11
C HIS A 472 19.08 44.55 -45.31
N SER A 473 19.28 44.53 -43.99
CA SER A 473 18.73 45.43 -42.95
C SER A 473 17.23 45.39 -42.59
N GLU A 474 17.05 45.35 -41.26
CA GLU A 474 15.92 45.87 -40.49
C GLU A 474 14.65 45.02 -40.43
N ASN A 475 14.55 44.30 -39.37
CA ASN A 475 13.46 44.16 -38.41
C ASN A 475 13.46 42.79 -37.71
N ASN A 476 14.04 42.73 -36.51
CA ASN A 476 14.07 41.58 -35.60
C ASN A 476 12.74 41.32 -34.86
N LEU A 477 11.59 41.70 -35.45
CA LEU A 477 10.26 41.49 -34.83
C LEU A 477 9.88 40.02 -34.57
N PRO A 478 10.21 39.02 -35.41
CA PRO A 478 9.82 37.63 -35.16
C PRO A 478 10.60 36.95 -34.01
N ILE A 479 11.84 37.37 -33.78
CA ILE A 479 12.70 36.76 -32.73
C ILE A 479 12.32 37.30 -31.34
N GLN A 480 11.96 38.59 -31.27
CA GLN A 480 11.49 39.20 -30.03
C GLN A 480 10.14 38.60 -29.57
N ILE A 481 9.24 38.28 -30.49
CA ILE A 481 7.97 37.65 -30.17
C ILE A 481 8.18 36.20 -29.69
N ILE A 482 9.13 35.48 -30.28
CA ILE A 482 9.47 34.10 -29.82
C ILE A 482 10.16 34.14 -28.46
N LEU A 483 11.07 35.09 -28.24
CA LEU A 483 11.69 35.29 -26.91
C LEU A 483 10.69 35.78 -25.86
N PHE A 484 9.74 36.64 -26.22
CA PHE A 484 8.68 37.12 -25.35
C PHE A 484 7.72 35.99 -24.95
N LEU A 485 7.37 35.10 -25.89
CA LEU A 485 6.55 33.91 -25.58
C LEU A 485 7.30 32.86 -24.74
N ILE A 486 8.61 32.72 -24.92
CA ILE A 486 9.45 31.84 -24.06
C ILE A 486 9.59 32.40 -22.63
N PHE A 487 9.63 33.74 -22.49
CA PHE A 487 9.76 34.40 -21.18
C PHE A 487 8.43 34.50 -20.39
N PHE A 488 7.28 34.41 -21.04
CA PHE A 488 5.96 34.45 -20.38
C PHE A 488 5.39 33.09 -20.04
N PHE A 489 6.03 31.99 -20.46
CA PHE A 489 5.63 30.62 -20.19
C PHE A 489 6.74 29.78 -19.49
N GLN A 490 7.76 30.43 -18.95
CA GLN A 490 8.61 29.93 -17.90
C GLN A 490 8.11 30.49 -16.54
#